data_3519b13044a074e82edc4569ef5f5661
#
_entry.id   3519b13044a074e82edc4569ef5f5661
#
_cell.length_a   1.000
_cell.length_b   1.000
_cell.length_c   1.000
_cell.angle_alpha   90.00
_cell.angle_beta   90.00
_cell.angle_gamma   90.00
#
_symmetry.space_group_name_H-M   'P 1'
#
loop_
_entity.id
_entity.type
_entity.pdbx_description
1 polymer ?
#
loop_
_entity_poly.entity_id
_entity_poly.type
_entity_poly.pdbx_seq_one_letter_code
_entity_poly.pdbx_strand_id
1 'polypeptide(L)'
;SDQFKALILNQEGETFTRDVKSIDKSFLKHGDVTVKVEYSGLNYKDALILKNGARLVKEFPHIPGIDFSGTVEESNSDQFKPGDEVILTGWRVGEIYYGGYSQYAKVDSKFLVKKPKDLTLKQTMIMGTAGLTALQCAFVTKLTREELLLGDKVNDVIVSGSSGGVGSIAIMILNKLGCNVTAVTGKNNNIEYLKLLGA
;
A
#
# COMPACT_ATOMS: atom_id res chain seq x y z
N SER A 1 21.84 -18.28 -5.44
CA SER A 1 22.54 -16.98 -5.33
C SER A 1 21.86 -16.19 -4.22
N ASP A 2 22.60 -15.87 -3.14
CA ASP A 2 22.06 -15.07 -2.02
C ASP A 2 21.91 -13.59 -2.36
N GLN A 3 22.22 -13.21 -3.61
CA GLN A 3 22.10 -11.84 -4.10
C GLN A 3 20.79 -11.59 -4.82
N PHE A 4 20.23 -10.39 -4.62
CA PHE A 4 19.00 -9.93 -5.23
C PHE A 4 19.02 -8.42 -5.49
N LYS A 5 18.13 -7.95 -6.35
CA LYS A 5 18.01 -6.53 -6.68
C LYS A 5 17.06 -5.81 -5.74
N ALA A 6 17.47 -4.62 -5.30
CA ALA A 6 16.65 -3.70 -4.52
C ALA A 6 16.91 -2.24 -4.94
N LEU A 7 15.91 -1.39 -4.82
CA LEU A 7 16.07 0.05 -4.91
C LEU A 7 16.63 0.55 -3.58
N ILE A 8 17.85 1.07 -3.61
CA ILE A 8 18.56 1.57 -2.43
C ILE A 8 18.55 3.10 -2.44
N LEU A 9 18.01 3.65 -1.37
CA LEU A 9 18.17 5.09 -1.06
C LEU A 9 19.39 5.26 -0.17
N ASN A 10 20.20 6.26 -0.48
CA ASN A 10 21.32 6.64 0.38
C ASN A 10 21.40 8.17 0.49
N GLN A 11 21.96 8.62 1.61
CA GLN A 11 22.21 10.04 1.86
C GLN A 11 23.57 10.20 2.51
N GLU A 12 24.43 10.99 1.86
CA GLU A 12 25.76 11.37 2.33
C GLU A 12 25.86 12.90 2.32
N GLY A 13 25.78 13.51 3.50
CA GLY A 13 25.65 14.95 3.63
C GLY A 13 24.37 15.46 2.94
N GLU A 14 24.54 16.35 1.95
CA GLU A 14 23.41 16.88 1.16
C GLU A 14 23.09 16.03 -0.08
N THR A 15 23.89 15.02 -0.39
CA THR A 15 23.72 14.18 -1.58
C THR A 15 22.76 13.03 -1.29
N PHE A 16 21.62 13.02 -1.98
CA PHE A 16 20.62 11.95 -1.92
C PHE A 16 20.65 11.14 -3.21
N THR A 17 20.88 9.83 -3.09
CA THR A 17 20.91 8.90 -4.23
C THR A 17 19.81 7.85 -4.14
N ARG A 18 19.44 7.29 -5.30
CA ARG A 18 18.43 6.25 -5.48
C ARG A 18 18.82 5.37 -6.66
N ASP A 19 19.33 4.19 -6.34
CA ASP A 19 19.90 3.28 -7.34
C ASP A 19 19.40 1.87 -7.14
N VAL A 20 19.14 1.16 -8.23
CA VAL A 20 18.90 -0.29 -8.18
C VAL A 20 20.25 -0.98 -8.05
N LYS A 21 20.44 -1.67 -6.91
CA LYS A 21 21.69 -2.37 -6.61
C LYS A 21 21.43 -3.86 -6.39
N SER A 22 22.44 -4.68 -6.69
CA SER A 22 22.48 -6.06 -6.24
C SER A 22 23.05 -6.07 -4.82
N ILE A 23 22.31 -6.66 -3.89
CA ILE A 23 22.66 -6.77 -2.47
C ILE A 23 22.51 -8.21 -2.00
N ASP A 24 23.17 -8.55 -0.90
CA ASP A 24 23.08 -9.85 -0.27
C ASP A 24 21.87 -9.92 0.68
N LYS A 25 21.28 -11.11 0.87
CA LYS A 25 20.16 -11.31 1.81
C LYS A 25 20.49 -10.90 3.25
N SER A 26 21.75 -10.94 3.66
CA SER A 26 22.20 -10.46 4.97
C SER A 26 21.99 -8.96 5.19
N PHE A 27 21.76 -8.20 4.12
CA PHE A 27 21.38 -6.78 4.23
C PHE A 27 20.01 -6.60 4.92
N LEU A 28 19.12 -7.58 4.84
CA LEU A 28 17.78 -7.54 5.43
C LEU A 28 17.85 -7.87 6.93
N LYS A 29 17.84 -6.85 7.78
CA LYS A 29 18.20 -6.96 9.22
C LYS A 29 17.03 -7.25 10.16
N HIS A 30 15.78 -6.97 9.78
CA HIS A 30 14.66 -6.95 10.71
C HIS A 30 13.54 -7.88 10.25
N GLY A 31 12.95 -8.61 11.20
CA GLY A 31 11.80 -9.47 10.99
C GLY A 31 12.10 -10.96 11.11
N ASP A 32 11.06 -11.74 11.19
CA ASP A 32 11.05 -13.19 11.36
C ASP A 32 10.56 -13.95 10.13
N VAL A 33 10.04 -13.22 9.10
CA VAL A 33 9.57 -13.80 7.84
C VAL A 33 10.25 -13.12 6.65
N THR A 34 10.83 -13.93 5.77
CA THR A 34 11.38 -13.49 4.48
C THR A 34 10.37 -13.78 3.38
N VAL A 35 9.99 -12.75 2.64
CA VAL A 35 9.02 -12.81 1.54
C VAL A 35 9.74 -12.55 0.23
N LYS A 36 9.56 -13.44 -0.75
CA LYS A 36 9.87 -13.18 -2.16
C LYS A 36 8.79 -12.26 -2.70
N VAL A 37 9.13 -11.00 -2.93
CA VAL A 37 8.21 -9.98 -3.42
C VAL A 37 7.92 -10.20 -4.90
N GLU A 38 6.66 -10.27 -5.25
CA GLU A 38 6.21 -10.43 -6.63
C GLU A 38 5.57 -9.17 -7.19
N TYR A 39 4.86 -8.42 -6.34
CA TYR A 39 4.25 -7.15 -6.70
C TYR A 39 4.41 -6.13 -5.57
N SER A 40 4.66 -4.89 -5.95
CA SER A 40 4.66 -3.72 -5.06
C SER A 40 3.72 -2.66 -5.63
N GLY A 41 3.00 -1.96 -4.76
CA GLY A 41 2.21 -0.80 -5.16
C GLY A 41 3.08 0.44 -5.35
N LEU A 42 2.50 1.48 -5.95
CA LEU A 42 3.08 2.81 -6.04
C LEU A 42 2.12 3.81 -5.40
N ASN A 43 2.53 4.40 -4.30
CA ASN A 43 1.73 5.33 -3.51
C ASN A 43 2.36 6.73 -3.52
N TYR A 44 1.57 7.76 -3.26
CA TYR A 44 2.08 9.14 -3.14
C TYR A 44 3.19 9.26 -2.09
N LYS A 45 3.09 8.51 -0.99
CA LYS A 45 4.13 8.45 0.05
C LYS A 45 5.44 7.90 -0.50
N ASP A 46 5.40 6.88 -1.34
CA ASP A 46 6.61 6.34 -1.98
C ASP A 46 7.29 7.41 -2.85
N ALA A 47 6.51 8.17 -3.60
CA ALA A 47 7.04 9.28 -4.42
C ALA A 47 7.72 10.36 -3.57
N LEU A 48 7.16 10.70 -2.40
CA LEU A 48 7.78 11.63 -1.47
C LEU A 48 9.09 11.08 -0.89
N ILE A 49 9.10 9.80 -0.51
CA ILE A 49 10.31 9.12 0.01
C ILE A 49 11.39 9.08 -1.07
N LEU A 50 11.02 8.75 -2.30
CA LEU A 50 11.94 8.71 -3.44
C LEU A 50 12.53 10.08 -3.79
N LYS A 51 11.84 11.16 -3.46
CA LYS A 51 12.33 12.52 -3.73
C LYS A 51 13.54 12.87 -2.86
N ASN A 52 13.43 12.69 -1.54
CA ASN A 52 14.46 13.06 -0.57
C ASN A 52 14.28 12.40 0.82
N GLY A 53 13.75 11.19 0.89
CA GLY A 53 13.43 10.52 2.15
C GLY A 53 12.24 11.11 2.92
N ALA A 54 11.73 12.28 2.51
CA ALA A 54 10.55 12.99 3.07
C ALA A 54 10.58 13.17 4.60
N ARG A 55 11.76 13.13 5.24
CA ARG A 55 11.94 13.06 6.71
C ARG A 55 11.25 11.84 7.37
N LEU A 56 10.73 10.90 6.58
CA LEU A 56 10.12 9.66 7.03
C LEU A 56 11.18 8.58 7.22
N VAL A 57 12.15 8.52 6.31
CA VAL A 57 13.33 7.65 6.42
C VAL A 57 14.27 8.22 7.47
N LYS A 58 14.64 7.38 8.45
CA LYS A 58 15.49 7.78 9.57
C LYS A 58 16.94 7.31 9.44
N GLU A 59 17.12 6.21 8.74
CA GLU A 59 18.42 5.57 8.59
C GLU A 59 18.68 5.24 7.12
N PHE A 60 19.91 5.44 6.68
CA PHE A 60 20.40 5.08 5.36
C PHE A 60 21.59 4.13 5.48
N PRO A 61 21.80 3.21 4.51
CA PRO A 61 20.97 2.99 3.31
C PRO A 61 19.59 2.40 3.62
N HIS A 62 18.58 2.71 2.78
CA HIS A 62 17.20 2.31 3.00
C HIS A 62 16.56 1.70 1.75
N ILE A 63 15.61 0.78 1.93
CA ILE A 63 14.78 0.21 0.86
C ILE A 63 13.35 0.75 1.03
N PRO A 64 12.82 1.55 0.07
CA PRO A 64 11.46 2.07 0.12
C PRO A 64 10.42 1.03 -0.35
N GLY A 65 9.15 1.46 -0.46
CA GLY A 65 8.01 0.65 -0.88
C GLY A 65 7.13 0.28 0.30
N ILE A 66 6.00 1.00 0.45
CA ILE A 66 5.16 0.89 1.66
C ILE A 66 4.18 -0.27 1.64
N ASP A 67 4.00 -0.93 0.50
CA ASP A 67 3.18 -2.12 0.37
C ASP A 67 3.73 -3.10 -0.66
N PHE A 68 3.47 -4.36 -0.44
CA PHE A 68 3.84 -5.43 -1.36
C PHE A 68 3.00 -6.69 -1.14
N SER A 69 3.04 -7.58 -2.12
CA SER A 69 2.56 -8.95 -2.01
C SER A 69 3.59 -9.92 -2.59
N GLY A 70 3.59 -11.13 -2.08
CA GLY A 70 4.55 -12.14 -2.49
C GLY A 70 4.36 -13.46 -1.77
N THR A 71 5.34 -14.33 -1.92
CA THR A 71 5.34 -15.68 -1.35
C THR A 71 6.38 -15.78 -0.26
N VAL A 72 6.02 -16.34 0.89
CA VAL A 72 6.95 -16.61 1.99
C VAL A 72 8.01 -17.59 1.52
N GLU A 73 9.28 -17.22 1.64
CA GLU A 73 10.43 -18.07 1.33
C GLU A 73 10.97 -18.75 2.58
N GLU A 74 11.13 -17.98 3.67
CA GLU A 74 11.61 -18.44 4.95
C GLU A 74 10.76 -17.85 6.08
N SER A 75 10.52 -18.62 7.14
CA SER A 75 9.77 -18.16 8.30
C SER A 75 10.31 -18.78 9.58
N ASN A 76 10.51 -17.94 10.61
CA ASN A 76 10.72 -18.34 12.00
C ASN A 76 9.45 -18.09 12.84
N SER A 77 8.32 -17.80 12.21
CA SER A 77 7.03 -17.55 12.86
C SER A 77 6.12 -18.77 12.74
N ASP A 78 5.33 -19.04 13.78
CA ASP A 78 4.31 -20.09 13.77
C ASP A 78 3.07 -19.72 12.90
N GLN A 79 2.95 -18.44 12.50
CA GLN A 79 1.79 -17.94 11.74
C GLN A 79 1.91 -18.19 10.24
N PHE A 80 3.13 -18.26 9.72
CA PHE A 80 3.41 -18.38 8.29
C PHE A 80 4.45 -19.45 8.04
N LYS A 81 4.34 -20.12 6.89
CA LYS A 81 5.28 -21.13 6.41
C LYS A 81 5.71 -20.83 4.98
N PRO A 82 6.86 -21.36 4.54
CA PRO A 82 7.27 -21.28 3.14
C PRO A 82 6.16 -21.72 2.19
N GLY A 83 5.93 -20.93 1.14
CA GLY A 83 4.86 -21.12 0.17
C GLY A 83 3.55 -20.38 0.49
N ASP A 84 3.36 -19.81 1.68
CA ASP A 84 2.20 -18.97 1.97
C ASP A 84 2.25 -17.68 1.13
N GLU A 85 1.15 -17.35 0.46
CA GLU A 85 0.98 -16.07 -0.23
C GLU A 85 0.51 -15.00 0.75
N VAL A 86 1.20 -13.88 0.79
CA VAL A 86 1.03 -12.82 1.79
C VAL A 86 0.94 -11.42 1.20
N ILE A 87 0.34 -10.53 1.97
CA ILE A 87 0.19 -9.11 1.68
C ILE A 87 0.74 -8.31 2.87
N LEU A 88 1.40 -7.20 2.57
CA LEU A 88 1.77 -6.21 3.57
C LEU A 88 1.33 -4.83 3.12
N THR A 89 0.66 -4.11 4.02
CA THR A 89 0.33 -2.68 3.89
C THR A 89 0.53 -1.99 5.23
N GLY A 90 1.13 -0.81 5.24
CA GLY A 90 1.30 -0.02 6.45
C GLY A 90 2.50 -0.41 7.31
N TRP A 91 2.32 -0.35 8.64
CA TRP A 91 3.30 -0.71 9.68
C TRP A 91 4.64 0.04 9.59
N ARG A 92 4.68 1.16 8.88
CA ARG A 92 5.88 1.96 8.61
C ARG A 92 6.96 1.21 7.81
N VAL A 93 6.58 0.15 7.13
CA VAL A 93 7.43 -0.54 6.16
C VAL A 93 7.63 0.40 4.96
N GLY A 94 8.85 0.49 4.45
CA GLY A 94 9.26 1.48 3.44
C GLY A 94 9.59 2.87 4.02
N GLU A 95 9.34 3.10 5.32
CA GLU A 95 9.66 4.35 6.04
C GLU A 95 10.77 4.15 7.08
N ILE A 96 10.51 3.31 8.08
CA ILE A 96 11.46 2.94 9.15
C ILE A 96 12.05 1.55 8.87
N TYR A 97 11.18 0.62 8.49
CA TYR A 97 11.59 -0.73 8.10
C TYR A 97 11.80 -0.80 6.59
N TYR A 98 12.67 -1.68 6.13
CA TYR A 98 12.90 -1.90 4.71
C TYR A 98 11.62 -2.35 4.01
N GLY A 99 11.37 -1.80 2.83
CA GLY A 99 10.12 -1.93 2.09
C GLY A 99 10.14 -2.90 0.92
N GLY A 100 9.11 -2.81 0.11
CA GLY A 100 8.80 -3.74 -0.97
C GLY A 100 9.42 -3.41 -2.33
N TYR A 101 10.22 -2.34 -2.49
CA TYR A 101 10.93 -2.07 -3.76
C TYR A 101 12.21 -2.89 -3.85
N SER A 102 12.04 -4.19 -3.72
CA SER A 102 13.07 -5.19 -3.60
C SER A 102 12.54 -6.55 -4.02
N GLN A 103 13.39 -7.43 -4.50
CA GLN A 103 12.99 -8.81 -4.81
C GLN A 103 12.69 -9.65 -3.56
N TYR A 104 13.26 -9.26 -2.41
CA TYR A 104 12.99 -9.86 -1.12
C TYR A 104 12.76 -8.81 -0.05
N ALA A 105 11.84 -9.07 0.86
CA ALA A 105 11.60 -8.27 2.05
C ALA A 105 11.64 -9.18 3.28
N LYS A 106 12.23 -8.70 4.38
CA LYS A 106 12.21 -9.39 5.66
C LYS A 106 11.48 -8.52 6.67
N VAL A 107 10.39 -9.04 7.25
CA VAL A 107 9.45 -8.27 8.06
C VAL A 107 8.94 -9.08 9.24
N ASP A 108 8.41 -8.40 10.25
CA ASP A 108 7.69 -9.06 11.35
C ASP A 108 6.43 -9.75 10.82
N SER A 109 6.21 -10.99 11.25
CA SER A 109 5.01 -11.77 10.89
C SER A 109 3.70 -11.05 11.22
N LYS A 110 3.66 -10.27 12.32
CA LYS A 110 2.49 -9.47 12.71
C LYS A 110 2.10 -8.38 11.71
N PHE A 111 2.97 -8.04 10.75
CA PHE A 111 2.68 -7.07 9.69
C PHE A 111 2.04 -7.71 8.46
N LEU A 112 2.11 -9.03 8.37
CA LEU A 112 1.65 -9.78 7.21
C LEU A 112 0.21 -10.26 7.37
N VAL A 113 -0.49 -10.33 6.25
CA VAL A 113 -1.82 -10.92 6.15
C VAL A 113 -1.79 -11.98 5.06
N LYS A 114 -2.41 -13.13 5.28
CA LYS A 114 -2.58 -14.16 4.24
C LYS A 114 -3.43 -13.60 3.10
N LYS A 115 -2.99 -13.82 1.88
CA LYS A 115 -3.73 -13.43 0.68
C LYS A 115 -5.09 -14.15 0.64
N PRO A 116 -6.21 -13.44 0.40
CA PRO A 116 -7.50 -14.07 0.14
C PRO A 116 -7.41 -15.03 -1.05
N LYS A 117 -8.09 -16.17 -0.95
CA LYS A 117 -8.05 -17.23 -1.98
C LYS A 117 -8.52 -16.74 -3.36
N ASP A 118 -9.51 -15.86 -3.38
CA ASP A 118 -10.16 -15.38 -4.59
C ASP A 118 -9.42 -14.23 -5.29
N LEU A 119 -8.28 -13.79 -4.76
CA LEU A 119 -7.46 -12.73 -5.33
C LEU A 119 -6.08 -13.27 -5.73
N THR A 120 -5.58 -12.77 -6.84
CA THR A 120 -4.17 -12.96 -7.22
C THR A 120 -3.28 -11.96 -6.46
N LEU A 121 -2.00 -12.25 -6.29
CA LEU A 121 -1.02 -11.32 -5.71
C LEU A 121 -1.02 -9.96 -6.43
N LYS A 122 -1.18 -9.96 -7.76
CA LYS A 122 -1.31 -8.72 -8.54
C LYS A 122 -2.54 -7.91 -8.16
N GLN A 123 -3.70 -8.56 -8.02
CA GLN A 123 -4.95 -7.89 -7.66
C GLN A 123 -4.88 -7.28 -6.26
N THR A 124 -4.20 -7.94 -5.31
CA THR A 124 -4.02 -7.38 -3.98
C THR A 124 -3.21 -6.09 -3.98
N MET A 125 -2.24 -5.93 -4.91
CA MET A 125 -1.48 -4.69 -5.05
C MET A 125 -2.15 -3.64 -5.96
N ILE A 126 -3.09 -4.03 -6.80
CA ILE A 126 -4.01 -3.06 -7.44
C ILE A 126 -4.85 -2.34 -6.37
N MET A 127 -5.30 -3.07 -5.35
CA MET A 127 -5.96 -2.49 -4.18
C MET A 127 -4.93 -1.75 -3.30
N GLY A 128 -3.92 -2.43 -2.83
CA GLY A 128 -2.80 -1.91 -2.05
C GLY A 128 -3.23 -1.06 -0.85
N THR A 129 -2.36 -0.19 -0.42
CA THR A 129 -2.62 0.77 0.68
C THR A 129 -3.77 1.73 0.36
N ALA A 130 -3.90 2.15 -0.90
CA ALA A 130 -4.98 3.05 -1.31
C ALA A 130 -6.36 2.38 -1.20
N GLY A 131 -6.48 1.12 -1.63
CA GLY A 131 -7.73 0.37 -1.55
C GLY A 131 -8.12 0.06 -0.11
N LEU A 132 -7.17 -0.34 0.74
CA LEU A 132 -7.42 -0.54 2.17
C LEU A 132 -7.93 0.74 2.83
N THR A 133 -7.27 1.88 2.56
CA THR A 133 -7.67 3.18 3.11
C THR A 133 -9.07 3.59 2.63
N ALA A 134 -9.35 3.42 1.33
CA ALA A 134 -10.66 3.72 0.77
C ALA A 134 -11.78 2.88 1.41
N LEU A 135 -11.51 1.58 1.62
CA LEU A 135 -12.45 0.67 2.27
C LEU A 135 -12.72 1.07 3.73
N GLN A 136 -11.67 1.40 4.50
CA GLN A 136 -11.81 1.88 5.87
C GLN A 136 -12.65 3.16 5.93
N CYS A 137 -12.41 4.14 5.05
CA CYS A 137 -13.21 5.35 4.97
C CYS A 137 -14.68 5.06 4.65
N ALA A 138 -14.95 4.18 3.69
CA ALA A 138 -16.30 3.82 3.31
C ALA A 138 -17.06 3.11 4.45
N PHE A 139 -16.39 2.19 5.16
CA PHE A 139 -16.97 1.52 6.33
C PHE A 139 -17.28 2.50 7.47
N VAL A 140 -16.34 3.37 7.82
CA VAL A 140 -16.57 4.39 8.86
C VAL A 140 -17.75 5.29 8.47
N THR A 141 -17.82 5.73 7.22
CA THR A 141 -18.95 6.54 6.73
C THR A 141 -20.28 5.82 6.90
N LYS A 142 -20.35 4.53 6.55
CA LYS A 142 -21.56 3.71 6.68
C LYS A 142 -21.95 3.54 8.15
N LEU A 143 -21.01 3.12 9.02
CA LEU A 143 -21.25 2.89 10.45
C LEU A 143 -21.71 4.17 11.14
N THR A 144 -21.04 5.30 10.89
CA THR A 144 -21.42 6.59 11.47
C THR A 144 -22.85 6.99 11.09
N ARG A 145 -23.28 6.69 9.88
CA ARG A 145 -24.66 6.95 9.42
C ARG A 145 -25.67 6.10 10.16
N GLU A 146 -25.39 4.79 10.34
CA GLU A 146 -26.23 3.88 11.10
C GLU A 146 -26.34 4.30 12.57
N GLU A 147 -25.21 4.66 13.21
CA GLU A 147 -25.17 5.11 14.61
C GLU A 147 -25.92 6.43 14.84
N LEU A 148 -25.81 7.38 13.90
CA LEU A 148 -26.50 8.67 14.00
C LEU A 148 -28.00 8.58 13.65
N LEU A 149 -28.53 7.39 13.39
CA LEU A 149 -29.91 7.17 13.01
C LEU A 149 -30.38 8.01 11.81
N LEU A 150 -29.43 8.40 10.95
CA LEU A 150 -29.75 9.17 9.74
C LEU A 150 -30.52 8.34 8.71
N GLY A 151 -30.61 7.04 8.94
CA GLY A 151 -31.34 6.10 8.12
C GLY A 151 -30.91 6.11 6.64
N ASP A 152 -31.71 5.48 5.79
CA ASP A 152 -31.50 5.47 4.33
C ASP A 152 -31.74 6.83 3.65
N LYS A 153 -32.12 7.86 4.42
CA LYS A 153 -32.47 9.19 3.89
C LYS A 153 -31.28 10.03 3.50
N VAL A 154 -30.08 9.73 3.98
CA VAL A 154 -28.84 10.49 3.66
C VAL A 154 -27.87 9.55 2.94
N ASN A 155 -28.07 9.38 1.65
CA ASN A 155 -27.19 8.58 0.80
C ASN A 155 -26.14 9.44 0.07
N ASP A 156 -26.18 10.76 0.23
CA ASP A 156 -25.26 11.68 -0.44
C ASP A 156 -23.89 11.67 0.27
N VAL A 157 -22.85 11.40 -0.49
CA VAL A 157 -21.46 11.37 0.00
C VAL A 157 -20.59 12.19 -0.93
N ILE A 158 -19.78 13.06 -0.34
CA ILE A 158 -18.80 13.86 -1.07
C ILE A 158 -17.41 13.22 -0.92
N VAL A 159 -16.72 12.98 -2.03
CA VAL A 159 -15.36 12.48 -2.06
C VAL A 159 -14.44 13.57 -2.61
N SER A 160 -13.53 14.07 -1.79
CA SER A 160 -12.46 14.99 -2.22
C SER A 160 -11.23 14.21 -2.70
N GLY A 161 -10.37 14.86 -3.52
CA GLY A 161 -9.21 14.17 -4.09
C GLY A 161 -9.60 12.97 -4.96
N SER A 162 -10.74 13.05 -5.60
CA SER A 162 -11.49 11.97 -6.25
C SER A 162 -10.70 11.21 -7.32
N SER A 163 -9.80 11.87 -8.02
CA SER A 163 -8.96 11.25 -9.07
C SER A 163 -7.66 10.62 -8.55
N GLY A 164 -7.42 10.67 -7.24
CA GLY A 164 -6.30 9.98 -6.59
C GLY A 164 -6.58 8.51 -6.34
N GLY A 165 -5.56 7.75 -5.92
CA GLY A 165 -5.68 6.31 -5.66
C GLY A 165 -6.77 5.98 -4.64
N VAL A 166 -6.80 6.67 -3.49
CA VAL A 166 -7.83 6.47 -2.45
C VAL A 166 -9.21 6.93 -2.93
N GLY A 167 -9.29 8.16 -3.49
CA GLY A 167 -10.56 8.76 -3.89
C GLY A 167 -11.28 7.97 -4.98
N SER A 168 -10.57 7.51 -6.00
CA SER A 168 -11.15 6.73 -7.09
C SER A 168 -11.71 5.38 -6.61
N ILE A 169 -11.00 4.69 -5.74
CA ILE A 169 -11.48 3.42 -5.17
C ILE A 169 -12.64 3.67 -4.20
N ALA A 170 -12.59 4.75 -3.41
CA ALA A 170 -13.69 5.11 -2.50
C ALA A 170 -15.00 5.37 -3.26
N ILE A 171 -14.93 6.06 -4.40
CA ILE A 171 -16.12 6.27 -5.27
C ILE A 171 -16.73 4.93 -5.68
N MET A 172 -15.91 3.99 -6.19
CA MET A 172 -16.42 2.68 -6.62
C MET A 172 -17.07 1.91 -5.46
N ILE A 173 -16.46 1.92 -4.27
CA ILE A 173 -17.00 1.24 -3.09
C ILE A 173 -18.32 1.88 -2.66
N LEU A 174 -18.36 3.20 -2.50
CA LEU A 174 -19.54 3.93 -2.06
C LEU A 174 -20.71 3.80 -3.05
N ASN A 175 -20.43 3.89 -4.35
CA ASN A 175 -21.43 3.66 -5.39
C ASN A 175 -22.00 2.23 -5.29
N LYS A 176 -21.15 1.22 -5.13
CA LYS A 176 -21.59 -0.17 -4.95
C LYS A 176 -22.40 -0.39 -3.66
N LEU A 177 -22.17 0.42 -2.64
CA LEU A 177 -22.96 0.43 -1.40
C LEU A 177 -24.28 1.23 -1.53
N GLY A 178 -24.62 1.72 -2.72
CA GLY A 178 -25.85 2.45 -3.00
C GLY A 178 -25.83 3.93 -2.60
N CYS A 179 -24.63 4.50 -2.37
CA CYS A 179 -24.51 5.93 -2.10
C CYS A 179 -24.59 6.75 -3.39
N ASN A 180 -25.17 7.95 -3.30
CA ASN A 180 -25.09 8.99 -4.32
C ASN A 180 -23.79 9.77 -4.12
N VAL A 181 -22.81 9.55 -5.00
CA VAL A 181 -21.46 10.05 -4.80
C VAL A 181 -21.20 11.30 -5.60
N THR A 182 -20.85 12.39 -4.93
CA THR A 182 -20.35 13.62 -5.55
C THR A 182 -18.83 13.66 -5.47
N ALA A 183 -18.16 13.65 -6.64
CA ALA A 183 -16.73 13.75 -6.74
C ALA A 183 -16.25 15.19 -6.82
N VAL A 184 -15.24 15.57 -6.01
CA VAL A 184 -14.60 16.88 -6.06
C VAL A 184 -13.22 16.75 -6.68
N THR A 185 -12.99 17.40 -7.82
CA THR A 185 -11.71 17.41 -8.54
C THR A 185 -11.38 18.80 -9.07
N GLY A 186 -10.10 19.17 -9.03
CA GLY A 186 -9.58 20.35 -9.72
C GLY A 186 -9.14 20.11 -11.16
N LYS A 187 -9.39 18.89 -11.71
CA LYS A 187 -8.93 18.48 -13.04
C LYS A 187 -10.11 18.16 -13.95
N ASN A 188 -10.46 19.07 -14.83
CA ASN A 188 -11.60 18.92 -15.74
C ASN A 188 -11.49 17.71 -16.68
N ASN A 189 -10.29 17.30 -17.06
CA ASN A 189 -10.04 16.13 -17.91
C ASN A 189 -10.36 14.78 -17.22
N ASN A 190 -10.64 14.77 -15.91
CA ASN A 190 -10.96 13.56 -15.17
C ASN A 190 -12.47 13.35 -14.96
N ILE A 191 -13.33 14.25 -15.42
CA ILE A 191 -14.79 14.20 -15.17
C ILE A 191 -15.37 12.89 -15.70
N GLU A 192 -15.12 12.55 -16.95
CA GLU A 192 -15.66 11.31 -17.56
C GLU A 192 -15.15 10.04 -16.86
N TYR A 193 -13.88 10.04 -16.45
CA TYR A 193 -13.33 8.95 -15.65
C TYR A 193 -14.06 8.80 -14.32
N LEU A 194 -14.31 9.90 -13.60
CA LEU A 194 -15.00 9.87 -12.29
C LEU A 194 -16.46 9.41 -12.43
N LYS A 195 -17.15 9.82 -13.50
CA LYS A 195 -18.49 9.31 -13.82
C LYS A 195 -18.50 7.80 -14.09
N LEU A 196 -17.50 7.27 -14.80
CA LEU A 196 -17.34 5.83 -15.03
C LEU A 196 -17.13 5.05 -13.72
N LEU A 197 -16.56 5.66 -12.70
CA LEU A 197 -16.39 5.06 -11.38
C LEU A 197 -17.68 5.09 -10.54
N GLY A 198 -18.68 5.84 -10.94
CA GLY A 198 -19.97 5.94 -10.27
C GLY A 198 -20.21 7.23 -9.47
N ALA A 199 -19.51 8.32 -9.82
CA ALA A 199 -19.79 9.66 -9.28
C ALA A 199 -20.83 10.39 -10.12
#